data_510890ce5ad2f6ffd8ac8e3f5f331ce4
#
_entry.id   510890ce5ad2f6ffd8ac8e3f5f331ce4
#
_cell.length_a   1.000
_cell.length_b   1.000
_cell.length_c   1.000
_cell.angle_alpha   90.00
_cell.angle_beta   90.00
_cell.angle_gamma   90.00
#
_symmetry.space_group_name_H-M   'P 1'
#
loop_
_entity.id
_entity.type
_entity.pdbx_description
1 polymer ?
#
loop_
_entity_poly.entity_id
_entity_poly.type
_entity_poly.pdbx_seq_one_letter_code
_entity_poly.pdbx_strand_id
1 'polypeptide(L)'
;MAKADKTWSLKEIDESRGSSKGTAFLAFKQLKESFDEGRDFYYLNSAQDGREIDKLRADGRIYESTVNAILLTEHGYSAVVDYLDG
;
A
#
# COMPACT_ATOMS: atom_id res chain seq x y z
N MET A 1 18.99 -10.56 -1.06
CA MET A 1 18.64 -10.53 -1.25
C MET A 1 17.70 -10.68 -1.34
N ALA A 2 17.72 -10.27 -1.13
CA ALA A 2 17.10 -10.17 -1.16
C ALA A 2 16.12 -10.11 -1.58
N LYS A 3 15.94 -10.24 -1.75
CA LYS A 3 15.01 -10.18 -2.17
C LYS A 3 13.91 -9.63 -2.23
N ALA A 4 14.03 -9.49 -2.80
CA ALA A 4 13.12 -8.43 -2.47
C ALA A 4 11.79 -8.97 -2.04
N ASP A 5 11.32 -8.50 -0.94
CA ASP A 5 10.06 -8.95 -0.41
C ASP A 5 8.93 -8.43 -1.27
N LYS A 6 7.88 -9.23 -1.41
CA LYS A 6 6.71 -8.81 -2.12
C LYS A 6 5.99 -7.72 -1.34
N THR A 7 5.48 -6.73 -2.06
CA THR A 7 4.70 -5.66 -1.46
C THR A 7 3.36 -5.54 -2.18
N TRP A 8 2.40 -4.90 -1.53
CA TRP A 8 1.08 -4.65 -2.08
C TRP A 8 0.76 -3.16 -1.95
N SER A 9 0.27 -2.56 -3.01
CA SER A 9 -0.25 -1.20 -2.92
C SER A 9 -1.69 -1.27 -2.44
N LEU A 10 -2.20 -0.13 -2.00
CA LEU A 10 -3.60 -0.07 -1.56
C LEU A 10 -4.55 -0.31 -2.73
N LYS A 11 -4.19 0.18 -3.93
CA LYS A 11 -4.99 -0.07 -5.13
C LYS A 11 -5.08 -1.56 -5.43
N GLU A 12 -3.96 -2.27 -5.29
CA GLU A 12 -3.94 -3.71 -5.56
C GLU A 12 -4.89 -4.45 -4.61
N ILE A 13 -4.97 -4.00 -3.37
CA ILE A 13 -5.89 -4.61 -2.41
C ILE A 13 -7.34 -4.32 -2.80
N ASP A 14 -7.63 -3.05 -3.13
CA ASP A 14 -8.98 -2.69 -3.57
C ASP A 14 -9.42 -3.54 -4.75
N GLU A 15 -8.55 -3.69 -5.73
CA GLU A 15 -8.88 -4.43 -6.95
C GLU A 15 -9.03 -5.92 -6.72
N SER A 16 -8.15 -6.50 -5.92
CA SER A 16 -8.18 -7.93 -5.66
C SER A 16 -9.41 -8.34 -4.88
N ARG A 17 -9.97 -7.42 -4.10
CA ARG A 17 -11.15 -7.70 -3.30
C ARG A 17 -12.45 -7.18 -3.96
N GLY A 18 -12.35 -6.53 -5.09
CA GLY A 18 -13.51 -5.93 -5.74
C GLY A 18 -14.10 -4.78 -4.94
N SER A 19 -13.27 -4.11 -4.14
CA SER A 19 -13.72 -3.02 -3.28
C SER A 19 -13.70 -1.69 -4.02
N SER A 20 -14.41 -0.72 -3.47
CA SER A 20 -14.39 0.64 -4.01
C SER A 20 -13.03 1.27 -3.78
N LYS A 21 -12.68 2.21 -4.67
CA LYS A 21 -11.44 2.97 -4.53
C LYS A 21 -11.37 3.62 -3.15
N GLY A 22 -10.23 3.43 -2.48
CA GLY A 22 -9.99 4.03 -1.18
C GLY A 22 -10.38 3.18 0.01
N THR A 23 -10.98 2.01 -0.21
CA THR A 23 -11.38 1.12 0.88
C THR A 23 -10.15 0.66 1.68
N ALA A 24 -9.11 0.21 1.00
CA ALA A 24 -7.89 -0.24 1.67
C ALA A 24 -7.20 0.90 2.40
N PHE A 25 -7.26 2.11 1.84
CA PHE A 25 -6.66 3.27 2.47
C PHE A 25 -7.35 3.58 3.80
N LEU A 26 -8.67 3.50 3.84
CA LEU A 26 -9.40 3.73 5.10
C LEU A 26 -9.03 2.69 6.14
N ALA A 27 -8.92 1.42 5.73
CA ALA A 27 -8.49 0.37 6.64
C ALA A 27 -7.07 0.63 7.16
N PHE A 28 -6.18 1.03 6.27
CA PHE A 28 -4.82 1.36 6.64
C PHE A 28 -4.79 2.48 7.69
N LYS A 29 -5.60 3.52 7.49
CA LYS A 29 -5.63 4.64 8.41
C LYS A 29 -6.09 4.21 9.80
N GLN A 30 -7.03 3.28 9.87
CA GLN A 30 -7.50 2.76 11.15
C GLN A 30 -6.43 1.95 11.88
N LEU A 31 -5.55 1.29 11.12
CA LEU A 31 -4.50 0.44 11.69
C LEU A 31 -3.16 1.14 11.85
N LYS A 32 -3.04 2.36 11.31
CA LYS A 32 -1.77 3.03 11.20
C LYS A 32 -1.03 3.16 12.53
N GLU A 33 -1.74 3.42 13.61
CA GLU A 33 -1.11 3.58 14.91
C GLU A 33 -0.45 2.30 15.41
N SER A 34 -0.93 1.15 14.95
CA SER A 34 -0.38 -0.15 15.32
C SER A 34 0.73 -0.59 14.36
N PHE A 35 0.90 0.13 13.25
CA PHE A 35 1.87 -0.24 12.22
C PHE A 35 3.20 0.44 12.44
N ASP A 36 4.28 -0.26 12.11
CA ASP A 36 5.63 0.29 12.11
C ASP A 36 6.11 0.39 10.68
N GLU A 37 6.60 1.56 10.31
CA GLU A 37 7.17 1.75 8.99
C GLU A 37 8.42 0.89 8.84
N GLY A 38 8.52 0.18 7.72
CA GLY A 38 9.63 -0.74 7.48
C GLY A 38 9.30 -2.17 7.85
N ARG A 39 8.39 -2.39 8.80
CA ARG A 39 7.94 -3.72 9.16
C ARG A 39 6.60 -4.06 8.53
N ASP A 40 5.67 -3.11 8.60
CA ASP A 40 4.31 -3.32 8.11
C ASP A 40 4.05 -2.61 6.81
N PHE A 41 4.72 -1.49 6.58
CA PHE A 41 4.52 -0.72 5.36
C PHE A 41 5.74 0.12 5.05
N TYR A 42 5.80 0.59 3.79
CA TYR A 42 6.78 1.59 3.35
C TYR A 42 6.02 2.80 2.83
N TYR A 43 6.46 3.97 3.25
CA TYR A 43 5.86 5.22 2.81
C TYR A 43 6.79 5.87 1.78
N LEU A 44 6.25 6.11 0.58
CA LEU A 44 7.01 6.75 -0.49
C LEU A 44 6.54 8.18 -0.64
N ASN A 45 7.47 9.10 -0.50
CA ASN A 45 7.22 10.54 -0.52
C ASN A 45 7.51 11.09 -1.91
N SER A 46 6.57 11.86 -2.48
CA SER A 46 6.72 12.37 -3.84
C SER A 46 7.96 13.24 -4.03
N ALA A 47 8.43 13.89 -2.96
CA ALA A 47 9.61 14.74 -3.06
C ALA A 47 10.91 13.94 -3.11
N GLN A 48 10.95 12.79 -2.44
CA GLN A 48 12.17 11.98 -2.35
C GLN A 48 12.12 10.73 -3.22
N ASP A 49 10.94 10.16 -3.40
CA ASP A 49 10.76 8.88 -4.07
C ASP A 49 9.98 9.00 -5.36
N GLY A 50 10.02 10.19 -5.98
CA GLY A 50 9.21 10.46 -7.16
C GLY A 50 9.38 9.46 -8.30
N ARG A 51 10.61 8.97 -8.51
CA ARG A 51 10.87 8.00 -9.58
C ARG A 51 10.15 6.68 -9.33
N GLU A 52 10.19 6.21 -8.09
CA GLU A 52 9.53 4.97 -7.75
C GLU A 52 8.02 5.11 -7.83
N ILE A 53 7.51 6.25 -7.39
CA ILE A 53 6.08 6.53 -7.48
C ILE A 53 5.64 6.58 -8.94
N ASP A 54 6.43 7.24 -9.80
CA ASP A 54 6.11 7.30 -11.22
C ASP A 54 6.11 5.92 -11.86
N LYS A 55 7.05 5.07 -11.46
CA LYS A 55 7.11 3.70 -11.95
C LYS A 55 5.90 2.91 -11.52
N LEU A 56 5.51 3.04 -10.25
CA LEU A 56 4.33 2.36 -9.73
C LEU A 56 3.08 2.80 -10.49
N ARG A 57 2.99 4.09 -10.78
CA ARG A 57 1.86 4.63 -11.53
C ARG A 57 1.85 4.09 -12.97
N ALA A 58 3.01 4.07 -13.60
CA ALA A 58 3.14 3.54 -14.96
C ALA A 58 2.80 2.06 -15.02
N ASP A 59 3.13 1.31 -13.98
CA ASP A 59 2.82 -0.12 -13.90
C ASP A 59 1.37 -0.38 -13.49
N GLY A 60 0.61 0.66 -13.18
CA GLY A 60 -0.79 0.51 -12.79
C GLY A 60 -0.97 0.03 -11.36
N ARG A 61 0.06 0.09 -10.53
CA ARG A 61 -0.01 -0.39 -9.16
C ARG A 61 -0.61 0.62 -8.20
N ILE A 62 -0.65 1.89 -8.56
CA ILE A 62 -1.26 2.94 -7.73
C ILE A 62 -2.22 3.74 -8.60
N TYR A 63 -3.17 4.43 -7.93
CA TYR A 63 -4.11 5.27 -8.65
C TYR A 63 -3.40 6.49 -9.25
N GLU A 64 -3.92 6.95 -10.38
CA GLU A 64 -3.34 8.10 -11.07
C GLU A 64 -3.23 9.33 -10.18
N SER A 65 -4.19 9.49 -9.28
CA SER A 65 -4.25 10.65 -8.39
C SER A 65 -3.34 10.52 -7.19
N THR A 66 -2.68 9.37 -7.00
CA THR A 66 -1.83 9.16 -5.84
C THR A 66 -0.60 10.05 -5.90
N VAL A 67 -0.38 10.84 -4.85
CA VAL A 67 0.79 11.72 -4.74
C VAL A 67 1.87 11.03 -3.94
N ASN A 68 1.54 10.56 -2.74
CA ASN A 68 2.45 9.79 -1.90
C ASN A 68 1.92 8.36 -1.85
N ALA A 69 2.79 7.38 -1.96
CA ALA A 69 2.38 5.98 -2.06
C ALA A 69 2.67 5.22 -0.79
N ILE A 70 1.84 4.22 -0.52
CA ILE A 70 2.03 3.31 0.60
C ILE A 70 2.10 1.91 0.03
N LEU A 71 3.16 1.19 0.38
CA LEU A 71 3.31 -0.21 0.00
C LEU A 71 3.31 -1.03 1.28
N LEU A 72 2.46 -2.04 1.33
CA LEU A 72 2.34 -2.91 2.50
C LEU A 72 3.25 -4.10 2.34
N THR A 73 3.90 -4.49 3.41
CA THR A 73 4.63 -5.74 3.48
C THR A 73 3.62 -6.86 3.69
N GLU A 74 4.09 -8.10 3.75
CA GLU A 74 3.20 -9.22 4.04
C GLU A 74 2.49 -9.04 5.38
N HIS A 75 3.18 -8.54 6.39
CA HIS A 75 2.57 -8.26 7.69
C HIS A 75 1.46 -7.23 7.58
N GLY A 76 1.75 -6.11 6.91
CA GLY A 76 0.76 -5.06 6.75
C GLY A 76 -0.41 -5.50 5.91
N TYR A 77 -0.12 -6.23 4.83
CA TYR A 77 -1.16 -6.76 3.96
C TYR A 77 -2.12 -7.67 4.72
N SER A 78 -1.57 -8.61 5.49
CA SER A 78 -2.39 -9.53 6.27
C SER A 78 -3.28 -8.78 7.26
N ALA A 79 -2.73 -7.78 7.94
CA ALA A 79 -3.50 -7.00 8.91
C ALA A 79 -4.64 -6.24 8.24
N VAL A 80 -4.37 -5.63 7.08
CA VAL A 80 -5.40 -4.89 6.36
C VAL A 80 -6.50 -5.82 5.87
N VAL A 81 -6.12 -6.97 5.29
CA VAL A 81 -7.09 -7.93 4.80
C VAL A 81 -7.95 -8.47 5.94
N ASP A 82 -7.33 -8.80 7.08
CA ASP A 82 -8.06 -9.27 8.25
C ASP A 82 -9.05 -8.21 8.75
N TYR A 83 -8.63 -6.96 8.77
CA TYR A 83 -9.50 -5.86 9.17
C TYR A 83 -10.71 -5.73 8.24
N LEU A 84 -10.47 -5.86 6.94
CA LEU A 84 -11.55 -5.74 5.95
C LEU A 84 -12.50 -6.93 6.00
N ASP A 85 -11.99 -8.11 6.35
CA ASP A 85 -12.79 -9.32 6.42
C ASP A 85 -13.58 -9.42 7.73
N GLY A 86 -13.08 -8.81 8.75
CA GLY A 86 -13.64 -8.93 10.06
C GLY A 86 -14.49 -7.83 10.50
#